data_2ea72c1f17a183cc26b4d14a71dfc95e
#
_entry.id   2ea72c1f17a183cc26b4d14a71dfc95e
#
_cell.length_a   1.000
_cell.length_b   1.000
_cell.length_c   1.000
_cell.angle_alpha   90.00
_cell.angle_beta   90.00
_cell.angle_gamma   90.00
#
_symmetry.space_group_name_H-M   'P 1'
#
loop_
_entity.id
_entity.type
_entity.pdbx_description
1 polymer ?
#
loop_
_entity_poly.entity_id
_entity_poly.type
_entity_poly.pdbx_seq_one_letter_code
_entity_poly.pdbx_strand_id
1 'polypeptide(L)'
;MQAYGQTDTGCVRTRNQDYIYFSPEQTGDLENLFFLADGMGGYQAGDYASWYAVEGLVSYMKEQKGIPVVIRFREGISQVNGQLFQKAQNSPEYKGMGTTLVAASAQEQTMYVANVGDSRLYLLHNSQLSQITKDHSYVEVLVAKGELERGSNDYRK
;
A
#
# COMPACT_ATOMS: atom_id res chain seq x y z
N MET A 1 18.06 -7.87 9.22
CA MET A 1 16.62 -7.83 9.62
C MET A 1 15.99 -9.18 9.30
N GLN A 2 14.91 -9.62 10.00
CA GLN A 2 14.09 -10.76 9.60
C GLN A 2 12.74 -10.25 9.13
N ALA A 3 12.19 -10.83 8.06
CA ALA A 3 10.87 -10.49 7.54
C ALA A 3 10.10 -11.76 7.21
N TYR A 4 8.78 -11.70 7.40
CA TYR A 4 7.85 -12.73 7.01
C TYR A 4 6.64 -12.08 6.33
N GLY A 5 6.15 -12.69 5.26
CA GLY A 5 4.98 -12.23 4.53
C GLY A 5 4.06 -13.39 4.21
N GLN A 6 2.76 -13.16 4.34
CA GLN A 6 1.73 -14.14 3.99
C GLN A 6 0.53 -13.42 3.37
N THR A 7 -0.05 -14.04 2.37
CA THR A 7 -1.32 -13.63 1.76
C THR A 7 -2.16 -14.87 1.48
N ASP A 8 -3.48 -14.73 1.53
CA ASP A 8 -4.42 -15.82 1.35
C ASP A 8 -5.70 -15.31 0.67
N THR A 9 -6.27 -16.13 -0.21
CA THR A 9 -7.51 -15.77 -0.93
C THR A 9 -8.74 -15.72 -0.02
N GLY A 10 -8.67 -16.39 1.13
CA GLY A 10 -9.81 -16.57 2.04
C GLY A 10 -10.84 -17.56 1.50
N CYS A 11 -11.97 -17.66 2.21
CA CYS A 11 -13.00 -18.68 1.95
C CYS A 11 -14.09 -18.23 0.98
N VAL A 12 -14.14 -16.96 0.61
CA VAL A 12 -15.26 -16.37 -0.15
C VAL A 12 -14.86 -15.98 -1.58
N ARG A 13 -13.63 -15.47 -1.74
CA ARG A 13 -13.16 -15.03 -3.05
C ARG A 13 -12.53 -16.18 -3.84
N THR A 14 -12.56 -16.09 -5.15
CA THR A 14 -11.93 -17.07 -6.06
C THR A 14 -10.51 -16.70 -6.44
N ARG A 15 -10.12 -15.44 -6.19
CA ARG A 15 -8.79 -14.92 -6.50
C ARG A 15 -8.28 -14.07 -5.35
N ASN A 16 -7.00 -14.15 -5.11
CA ASN A 16 -6.29 -13.23 -4.25
C ASN A 16 -5.96 -11.96 -5.04
N GLN A 17 -6.38 -10.81 -4.53
CA GLN A 17 -6.10 -9.50 -5.12
C GLN A 17 -5.04 -8.72 -4.33
N ASP A 18 -4.53 -9.31 -3.25
CA ASP A 18 -3.41 -8.73 -2.52
C ASP A 18 -2.10 -9.06 -3.23
N TYR A 19 -1.17 -8.15 -3.16
CA TYR A 19 0.20 -8.37 -3.57
C TYR A 19 1.17 -7.84 -2.53
N ILE A 20 2.17 -8.65 -2.17
CA ILE A 20 3.17 -8.30 -1.18
C ILE A 20 4.56 -8.43 -1.76
N TYR A 21 5.42 -7.49 -1.42
CA TYR A 21 6.86 -7.54 -1.65
C TYR A 21 7.58 -7.26 -0.34
N PHE A 22 8.53 -8.12 0.02
CA PHE A 22 9.37 -7.88 1.17
C PHE A 22 10.81 -8.29 0.86
N SER A 23 11.72 -7.37 1.11
CA SER A 23 13.15 -7.59 1.04
C SER A 23 13.79 -7.10 2.34
N PRO A 24 14.16 -8.01 3.25
CA PRO A 24 14.91 -7.65 4.44
C PRO A 24 16.36 -7.27 4.12
N GLU A 25 16.77 -7.53 2.89
CA GLU A 25 18.09 -7.24 2.35
C GLU A 25 18.05 -6.01 1.46
N GLN A 26 19.24 -5.53 1.08
CA GLN A 26 19.41 -4.34 0.28
C GLN A 26 18.63 -4.41 -1.06
N THR A 27 17.86 -3.37 -1.33
CA THR A 27 17.15 -3.17 -2.60
C THR A 27 17.58 -1.83 -3.22
N GLY A 28 18.36 -1.89 -4.30
CA GLY A 28 19.03 -0.71 -4.83
C GLY A 28 20.09 -0.19 -3.84
N ASP A 29 19.88 1.01 -3.31
CA ASP A 29 20.66 1.61 -2.22
C ASP A 29 19.90 1.69 -0.89
N LEU A 30 18.68 1.13 -0.84
CA LEU A 30 17.90 0.99 0.39
C LEU A 30 18.32 -0.27 1.16
N GLU A 31 18.50 -0.17 2.48
CA GLU A 31 18.87 -1.31 3.32
C GLU A 31 17.82 -2.43 3.32
N ASN A 32 16.56 -2.07 3.12
CA ASN A 32 15.42 -2.98 3.02
C ASN A 32 14.23 -2.28 2.37
N LEU A 33 13.22 -3.05 1.94
CA LEU A 33 12.04 -2.50 1.28
C LEU A 33 10.84 -3.44 1.44
N PHE A 34 9.70 -2.90 1.81
CA PHE A 34 8.46 -3.63 2.02
C PHE A 34 7.29 -2.90 1.37
N PHE A 35 6.48 -3.65 0.62
CA PHE A 35 5.21 -3.18 0.05
C PHE A 35 4.10 -4.17 0.32
N LEU A 36 2.92 -3.64 0.60
CA LEU A 36 1.67 -4.37 0.63
C LEU A 36 0.63 -3.57 -0.15
N ALA A 37 -0.10 -4.25 -1.01
CA ALA A 37 -1.16 -3.68 -1.83
C ALA A 37 -2.38 -4.60 -1.83
N ASP A 38 -3.57 -4.07 -1.52
CA ASP A 38 -4.87 -4.72 -1.62
C ASP A 38 -5.59 -4.16 -2.84
N GLY A 39 -5.72 -4.99 -3.86
CA GLY A 39 -6.28 -4.61 -5.14
C GLY A 39 -7.80 -4.62 -5.13
N MET A 40 -8.40 -3.58 -5.71
CA MET A 40 -9.83 -3.47 -5.92
C MET A 40 -10.17 -3.27 -7.40
N GLY A 41 -11.32 -3.80 -7.80
CA GLY A 41 -11.82 -3.74 -9.16
C GLY A 41 -12.58 -5.00 -9.54
N GLY A 42 -13.20 -5.02 -10.73
CA GLY A 42 -13.88 -6.20 -11.24
C GLY A 42 -12.95 -7.41 -11.45
N TYR A 43 -13.46 -8.47 -12.03
CA TYR A 43 -12.98 -9.86 -12.04
C TYR A 43 -11.45 -10.10 -12.23
N GLN A 44 -10.71 -9.18 -12.87
CA GLN A 44 -9.25 -9.30 -13.10
C GLN A 44 -8.51 -7.99 -12.86
N ALA A 45 -9.19 -6.95 -12.48
CA ALA A 45 -8.61 -5.62 -12.44
C ALA A 45 -7.87 -5.33 -11.13
N GLY A 46 -8.31 -5.92 -10.01
CA GLY A 46 -7.70 -5.72 -8.70
C GLY A 46 -6.35 -6.41 -8.55
N ASP A 47 -6.24 -7.68 -8.97
CA ASP A 47 -4.99 -8.44 -8.95
C ASP A 47 -3.92 -7.80 -9.85
N TYR A 48 -4.33 -7.31 -11.02
CA TYR A 48 -3.44 -6.54 -11.89
C TYR A 48 -2.99 -5.24 -11.24
N ALA A 49 -3.91 -4.50 -10.60
CA ALA A 49 -3.59 -3.20 -9.99
C ALA A 49 -2.58 -3.33 -8.84
N SER A 50 -2.79 -4.28 -7.93
CA SER A 50 -1.87 -4.51 -6.80
C SER A 50 -0.49 -5.00 -7.26
N TRP A 51 -0.46 -5.97 -8.18
CA TRP A 51 0.77 -6.45 -8.78
C TRP A 51 1.54 -5.33 -9.50
N TYR A 52 0.87 -4.59 -10.39
CA TYR A 52 1.51 -3.52 -11.17
C TYR A 52 2.05 -2.40 -10.28
N ALA A 53 1.27 -2.02 -9.25
CA ALA A 53 1.69 -0.99 -8.31
C ALA A 53 2.98 -1.37 -7.59
N VAL A 54 3.04 -2.58 -7.06
CA VAL A 54 4.20 -3.03 -6.27
C VAL A 54 5.43 -3.24 -7.17
N GLU A 55 5.28 -3.95 -8.30
CA GLU A 55 6.42 -4.19 -9.19
C GLU A 55 6.96 -2.90 -9.82
N GLY A 56 6.05 -1.97 -10.21
CA GLY A 56 6.45 -0.66 -10.70
C GLY A 56 7.22 0.15 -9.65
N LEU A 57 6.78 0.11 -8.40
CA LEU A 57 7.48 0.76 -7.30
C LEU A 57 8.82 0.11 -7.00
N VAL A 58 8.91 -1.22 -6.99
CA VAL A 58 10.19 -1.95 -6.80
C VAL A 58 11.20 -1.55 -7.88
N SER A 59 10.77 -1.51 -9.15
CA SER A 59 11.63 -1.06 -10.25
C SER A 59 12.11 0.38 -10.05
N TYR A 60 11.16 1.28 -9.75
CA TYR A 60 11.46 2.67 -9.47
C TYR A 60 12.47 2.84 -8.33
N MET A 61 12.30 2.12 -7.21
CA MET A 61 13.21 2.19 -6.06
C MET A 61 14.62 1.70 -6.41
N LYS A 62 14.73 0.69 -7.28
CA LYS A 62 16.03 0.17 -7.75
C LYS A 62 16.77 1.14 -8.67
N GLU A 63 16.03 1.88 -9.49
CA GLU A 63 16.58 2.80 -10.48
C GLU A 63 16.98 4.15 -9.89
N GLN A 64 16.17 4.69 -8.98
CA GLN A 64 16.35 6.02 -8.40
C GLN A 64 17.25 5.98 -7.15
N LYS A 65 18.56 5.87 -7.37
CA LYS A 65 19.57 5.84 -6.30
C LYS A 65 19.98 7.24 -5.87
N GLY A 66 20.41 7.38 -4.61
CA GLY A 66 20.94 8.63 -4.05
C GLY A 66 19.87 9.70 -3.78
N ILE A 67 18.58 9.38 -3.95
CA ILE A 67 17.48 10.28 -3.66
C ILE A 67 16.89 9.93 -2.27
N PRO A 68 16.54 10.90 -1.42
CA PRO A 68 15.92 10.64 -0.12
C PRO A 68 14.68 9.74 -0.23
N VAL A 69 14.54 8.77 0.67
CA VAL A 69 13.48 7.75 0.66
C VAL A 69 12.07 8.36 0.55
N VAL A 70 11.82 9.45 1.30
CA VAL A 70 10.52 10.15 1.28
C VAL A 70 10.18 10.68 -0.11
N ILE A 71 11.17 11.24 -0.80
CA ILE A 71 10.98 11.77 -2.17
C ILE A 71 10.71 10.61 -3.13
N ARG A 72 11.49 9.53 -3.05
CA ARG A 72 11.28 8.32 -3.88
C ARG A 72 9.90 7.71 -3.67
N PHE A 73 9.44 7.57 -2.43
CA PHE A 73 8.11 7.06 -2.17
C PHE A 73 7.04 7.96 -2.82
N ARG A 74 7.13 9.28 -2.59
CA ARG A 74 6.16 10.23 -3.15
C ARG A 74 6.14 10.21 -4.68
N GLU A 75 7.29 10.31 -5.31
CA GLU A 75 7.40 10.39 -6.76
C GLU A 75 7.07 9.05 -7.43
N GLY A 76 7.58 7.93 -6.89
CA GLY A 76 7.28 6.60 -7.38
C GLY A 76 5.78 6.28 -7.30
N ILE A 77 5.14 6.58 -6.16
CA ILE A 77 3.68 6.40 -5.99
C ILE A 77 2.92 7.27 -7.00
N SER A 78 3.30 8.53 -7.17
CA SER A 78 2.65 9.42 -8.14
C SER A 78 2.78 8.92 -9.58
N GLN A 79 3.98 8.47 -9.97
CA GLN A 79 4.24 7.92 -11.30
C GLN A 79 3.43 6.66 -11.57
N VAL A 80 3.48 5.68 -10.66
CA VAL A 80 2.78 4.39 -10.81
C VAL A 80 1.27 4.61 -10.81
N ASN A 81 0.74 5.49 -9.95
CA ASN A 81 -0.67 5.84 -9.94
C ASN A 81 -1.11 6.46 -11.29
N GLY A 82 -0.30 7.35 -11.86
CA GLY A 82 -0.56 7.91 -13.19
C GLY A 82 -0.64 6.84 -14.29
N GLN A 83 0.27 5.87 -14.27
CA GLN A 83 0.27 4.75 -15.22
C GLN A 83 -0.95 3.84 -15.06
N LEU A 84 -1.32 3.49 -13.82
CA LEU A 84 -2.53 2.71 -13.52
C LEU A 84 -3.80 3.44 -13.98
N PHE A 85 -3.88 4.74 -13.70
CA PHE A 85 -5.01 5.55 -14.12
C PHE A 85 -5.16 5.59 -15.64
N GLN A 86 -4.07 5.81 -16.37
CA GLN A 86 -4.08 5.78 -17.84
C GLN A 86 -4.50 4.40 -18.37
N LYS A 87 -4.01 3.32 -17.77
CA LYS A 87 -4.39 1.96 -18.14
C LYS A 87 -5.89 1.71 -17.94
N ALA A 88 -6.44 2.15 -16.80
CA ALA A 88 -7.86 2.03 -16.50
C ALA A 88 -8.75 2.83 -17.47
N GLN A 89 -8.27 3.98 -17.96
CA GLN A 89 -8.99 4.80 -18.93
C GLN A 89 -9.00 4.20 -20.35
N ASN A 90 -7.89 3.57 -20.73
CA ASN A 90 -7.68 3.12 -22.11
C ASN A 90 -8.10 1.66 -22.35
N SER A 91 -8.44 0.92 -21.31
CA SER A 91 -8.74 -0.52 -21.39
C SER A 91 -10.01 -0.84 -20.59
N PRO A 92 -11.11 -1.18 -21.28
CA PRO A 92 -12.40 -1.46 -20.61
C PRO A 92 -12.33 -2.53 -19.52
N GLU A 93 -11.48 -3.54 -19.70
CA GLU A 93 -11.28 -4.63 -18.74
C GLU A 93 -10.64 -4.18 -17.41
N TYR A 94 -9.97 -3.04 -17.39
CA TYR A 94 -9.35 -2.45 -16.20
C TYR A 94 -10.11 -1.24 -15.65
N LYS A 95 -11.30 -0.97 -16.18
CA LYS A 95 -12.12 0.16 -15.73
C LYS A 95 -12.45 0.05 -14.26
N GLY A 96 -12.13 1.09 -13.49
CA GLY A 96 -12.40 1.15 -12.05
C GLY A 96 -11.44 0.33 -11.19
N MET A 97 -10.32 -0.15 -11.76
CA MET A 97 -9.27 -0.77 -10.96
C MET A 97 -8.58 0.26 -10.05
N GLY A 98 -8.14 -0.22 -8.92
CA GLY A 98 -7.32 0.53 -7.99
C GLY A 98 -6.65 -0.42 -7.02
N THR A 99 -5.83 0.12 -6.14
CA THR A 99 -5.21 -0.64 -5.07
C THR A 99 -4.89 0.26 -3.90
N THR A 100 -4.91 -0.28 -2.69
CA THR A 100 -4.25 0.33 -1.55
C THR A 100 -2.74 0.19 -1.70
N LEU A 101 -2.00 0.90 -0.89
CA LEU A 101 -0.56 0.71 -0.76
C LEU A 101 -0.11 1.06 0.65
N VAL A 102 0.64 0.16 1.26
CA VAL A 102 1.51 0.46 2.39
C VAL A 102 2.94 0.19 1.96
N ALA A 103 3.79 1.20 2.11
CA ALA A 103 5.23 1.10 1.83
C ALA A 103 6.01 1.36 3.11
N ALA A 104 7.06 0.59 3.36
CA ALA A 104 7.97 0.80 4.48
C ALA A 104 9.42 0.51 4.09
N SER A 105 10.34 1.30 4.64
CA SER A 105 11.78 1.07 4.56
C SER A 105 12.43 1.60 5.82
N ALA A 106 13.22 0.77 6.49
CA ALA A 106 14.02 1.17 7.64
C ALA A 106 15.45 1.45 7.16
N GLN A 107 15.93 2.66 7.45
CA GLN A 107 17.29 3.09 7.14
C GLN A 107 17.91 3.56 8.45
N GLU A 108 19.01 2.96 8.86
CA GLU A 108 19.67 3.22 10.14
C GLU A 108 18.67 3.05 11.31
N GLN A 109 18.27 4.14 11.96
CA GLN A 109 17.32 4.16 13.09
C GLN A 109 15.96 4.78 12.72
N THR A 110 15.71 5.05 11.46
CA THR A 110 14.48 5.70 10.98
C THR A 110 13.67 4.78 10.09
N MET A 111 12.40 4.61 10.40
CA MET A 111 11.45 3.94 9.51
C MET A 111 10.69 4.98 8.68
N TYR A 112 10.78 4.86 7.38
CA TYR A 112 10.02 5.63 6.41
C TYR A 112 8.78 4.84 6.01
N VAL A 113 7.62 5.49 6.07
CA VAL A 113 6.33 4.86 5.76
C VAL A 113 5.56 5.75 4.80
N ALA A 114 4.94 5.13 3.78
CA ALA A 114 3.92 5.78 2.97
C ALA A 114 2.65 4.92 2.97
N ASN A 115 1.48 5.58 2.94
CA ASN A 115 0.19 4.92 2.93
C ASN A 115 -0.76 5.56 1.93
N VAL A 116 -1.47 4.72 1.17
CA VAL A 116 -2.59 5.09 0.31
C VAL A 116 -3.70 4.07 0.55
N GLY A 117 -4.88 4.54 0.96
CA GLY A 117 -6.02 3.67 1.26
C GLY A 117 -6.15 3.32 2.75
N ASP A 118 -6.77 2.22 3.05
CA ASP A 118 -7.15 1.75 4.39
C ASP A 118 -6.39 0.50 4.87
N SER A 119 -5.42 0.03 4.10
CA SER A 119 -4.43 -0.95 4.58
C SER A 119 -3.55 -0.33 5.66
N ARG A 120 -3.18 -1.11 6.68
CA ARG A 120 -2.61 -0.56 7.91
C ARG A 120 -1.23 -1.10 8.24
N LEU A 121 -0.40 -0.23 8.80
CA LEU A 121 0.87 -0.58 9.43
C LEU A 121 0.80 -0.35 10.94
N TYR A 122 1.25 -1.35 11.68
CA TYR A 122 1.33 -1.29 13.15
C TYR A 122 2.77 -1.46 13.61
N LEU A 123 3.13 -0.74 14.65
CA LEU A 123 4.38 -0.89 15.38
C LEU A 123 4.11 -1.55 16.73
N LEU A 124 4.79 -2.65 17.00
CA LEU A 124 4.85 -3.25 18.33
C LEU A 124 6.20 -2.88 18.97
N HIS A 125 6.18 -2.05 20.00
CA HIS A 125 7.37 -1.65 20.74
C HIS A 125 7.08 -1.69 22.24
N ASN A 126 7.97 -2.30 23.03
CA ASN A 126 7.80 -2.46 24.49
C ASN A 126 6.41 -3.02 24.88
N SER A 127 5.95 -4.05 24.19
CA SER A 127 4.63 -4.69 24.37
C SER A 127 3.42 -3.76 24.09
N GLN A 128 3.65 -2.59 23.50
CA GLN A 128 2.60 -1.66 23.11
C GLN A 128 2.43 -1.69 21.58
N LEU A 129 1.21 -1.99 21.13
CA LEU A 129 0.82 -1.95 19.71
C LEU A 129 0.25 -0.58 19.35
N SER A 130 0.81 0.04 18.32
CA SER A 130 0.38 1.35 17.82
C SER A 130 0.15 1.31 16.31
N GLN A 131 -0.99 1.81 15.85
CA GLN A 131 -1.23 2.01 14.41
C GLN A 131 -0.46 3.24 13.95
N ILE A 132 0.39 3.08 12.95
CA ILE A 132 1.24 4.15 12.39
C ILE A 132 0.54 4.85 11.23
N THR A 133 -0.16 4.09 10.38
CA THR A 133 -0.90 4.63 9.24
C THR A 133 -2.25 5.19 9.68
N LYS A 134 -2.78 6.13 8.89
CA LYS A 134 -4.15 6.64 9.02
C LYS A 134 -4.94 6.22 7.80
N ASP A 135 -6.11 5.62 8.02
CA ASP A 135 -6.96 5.14 6.94
C ASP A 135 -7.45 6.31 6.07
N HIS A 136 -7.32 6.17 4.77
CA HIS A 136 -7.88 7.09 3.78
C HIS A 136 -9.24 6.54 3.31
N SER A 137 -10.22 6.53 4.19
CA SER A 137 -11.59 6.12 3.87
C SER A 137 -12.56 7.29 4.04
N TYR A 138 -13.71 7.21 3.35
CA TYR A 138 -14.75 8.23 3.51
C TYR A 138 -15.23 8.34 4.95
N VAL A 139 -15.30 7.21 5.65
CA VAL A 139 -15.67 7.14 7.07
C VAL A 139 -14.69 7.93 7.94
N GLU A 140 -13.39 7.81 7.73
CA GLU A 140 -12.37 8.60 8.46
C GLU A 140 -12.46 10.09 8.14
N VAL A 141 -12.85 10.47 6.91
CA VAL A 141 -13.11 11.87 6.58
C VAL A 141 -14.28 12.42 7.38
N LEU A 142 -15.37 11.66 7.53
CA LEU A 142 -16.53 12.05 8.34
C LEU A 142 -16.18 12.16 9.82
N VAL A 143 -15.40 11.21 10.35
CA VAL A 143 -14.89 11.28 11.73
C VAL A 143 -14.02 12.50 11.96
N ALA A 144 -13.12 12.79 11.03
CA ALA A 144 -12.23 13.97 11.13
C ALA A 144 -12.99 15.30 11.07
N LYS A 145 -14.15 15.32 10.40
CA LYS A 145 -15.06 16.49 10.37
C LYS A 145 -15.98 16.57 11.57
N GLY A 146 -16.00 15.55 12.44
CA GLY A 146 -16.94 15.47 13.57
C GLY A 146 -18.38 15.11 13.17
N GLU A 147 -18.58 14.65 11.94
CA GLU A 147 -19.88 14.24 11.42
C GLU A 147 -20.23 12.79 11.78
N LEU A 148 -19.25 12.00 12.27
CA LEU A 148 -19.41 10.63 12.69
C LEU A 148 -18.54 10.33 13.92
N GLU A 149 -19.07 9.57 14.87
CA GLU A 149 -18.30 9.10 16.04
C GLU A 149 -17.72 7.71 15.79
N ARG A 150 -16.44 7.53 16.15
CA ARG A 150 -15.78 6.22 16.08
C ARG A 150 -16.52 5.21 16.96
N GLY A 151 -16.87 4.05 16.39
CA GLY A 151 -17.57 2.98 17.10
C GLY A 151 -19.09 3.12 17.12
N SER A 152 -19.67 4.15 16.51
CA SER A 152 -21.12 4.22 16.27
C SER A 152 -21.57 3.13 15.29
N ASN A 153 -22.87 2.78 15.29
CA ASN A 153 -23.41 1.80 14.34
C ASN A 153 -23.24 2.21 12.88
N ASP A 154 -23.15 3.50 12.61
CA ASP A 154 -22.93 4.04 11.26
C ASP A 154 -21.48 3.97 10.81
N TYR A 155 -20.54 3.81 11.74
CA TYR A 155 -19.11 3.58 11.43
C TYR A 155 -18.86 2.24 10.74
N ARG A 156 -19.76 1.26 10.89
CA ARG A 156 -19.59 -0.13 10.40
C ARG A 156 -20.35 -0.42 9.10
N LYS A 157 -21.03 0.56 8.54
CA LYS A 157 -21.74 0.45 7.25
C LYS A 157 -20.88 1.00 6.11
#